data_88f5393b3f179e3add919958364b8d93
#
_entry.id   88f5393b3f179e3add919958364b8d93
#
_cell.length_a   1.000
_cell.length_b   1.000
_cell.length_c   1.000
_cell.angle_alpha   90.00
_cell.angle_beta   90.00
_cell.angle_gamma   90.00
#
_symmetry.space_group_name_H-M   'P 1'
#
loop_
_entity.id
_entity.type
_entity.pdbx_description
1 polymer ?
#
loop_
_entity_poly.entity_id
_entity_poly.type
_entity_poly.pdbx_seq_one_letter_code
_entity_poly.pdbx_strand_id
1 'polypeptide(L)'
;IGAPPHPDSPSQKGGTTKGPKSKDDALGTDPARERHIIAAVQDLVHNDKDVDLCKVSVPGTNLFCGDNKGIPRKEMPQLKSKPEPGGKADQMVKAGVLKLDNEGEVNTEKLFMKQIGKEAKPVRVKVTELKATQNQLVGKKVSLFLNQLQNGDPDSEFTKKLNEPIIVSRDPETGERYIVDGHHRWAALVAQDIANGGDGDIEMDIKEIDTPIEELIDQSNEFTKEMGLETKSGDKKK
;
A
#
# COMPACT_ATOMS: atom_id res chain seq x y z
N ILE A 1 -40.83 7.12 59.75
CA ILE A 1 -41.15 6.26 58.62
C ILE A 1 -40.08 6.57 57.58
N GLY A 2 -39.04 5.75 57.56
CA GLY A 2 -37.89 5.92 56.68
C GLY A 2 -38.16 5.38 55.28
N ALA A 3 -37.75 6.12 54.25
CA ALA A 3 -37.74 5.70 52.88
C ALA A 3 -36.71 4.58 52.65
N PRO A 4 -36.98 3.59 51.79
CA PRO A 4 -36.02 2.52 51.52
C PRO A 4 -34.82 3.04 50.71
N PRO A 5 -33.62 2.48 50.85
CA PRO A 5 -32.48 2.87 50.09
C PRO A 5 -32.63 2.46 48.62
N HIS A 6 -32.24 3.37 47.71
CA HIS A 6 -32.13 3.11 46.31
C HIS A 6 -31.08 1.99 46.06
N PRO A 7 -31.33 1.08 45.14
CA PRO A 7 -30.34 0.10 44.76
C PRO A 7 -29.17 0.77 44.05
N ASP A 8 -27.99 0.40 44.46
CA ASP A 8 -26.70 0.84 43.92
C ASP A 8 -26.69 0.72 42.42
N SER A 9 -26.37 1.83 41.76
CA SER A 9 -25.99 1.84 40.34
C SER A 9 -24.77 0.96 40.15
N PRO A 10 -24.73 0.07 39.17
CA PRO A 10 -23.56 -0.74 38.93
C PRO A 10 -22.39 0.20 38.56
N SER A 11 -21.38 0.13 39.39
CA SER A 11 -20.07 0.73 39.16
C SER A 11 -19.61 0.41 37.75
N GLN A 12 -19.52 1.40 36.90
CA GLN A 12 -18.84 1.27 35.62
C GLN A 12 -17.38 0.95 35.93
N LYS A 13 -17.06 -0.33 35.85
CA LYS A 13 -15.68 -0.77 35.82
C LYS A 13 -15.08 -0.12 34.58
N GLY A 14 -14.20 0.84 34.81
CA GLY A 14 -13.41 1.48 33.79
C GLY A 14 -12.76 0.40 32.90
N GLY A 15 -13.20 0.35 31.69
CA GLY A 15 -12.55 -0.46 30.68
C GLY A 15 -11.11 0.04 30.57
N THR A 16 -10.19 -0.76 31.03
CA THR A 16 -8.79 -0.58 30.70
C THR A 16 -8.71 -0.58 29.17
N THR A 17 -8.48 0.58 28.61
CA THR A 17 -8.05 0.69 27.23
C THR A 17 -6.76 -0.11 27.13
N LYS A 18 -6.88 -1.36 26.70
CA LYS A 18 -5.72 -2.15 26.32
C LYS A 18 -5.05 -1.34 25.23
N GLY A 19 -3.80 -0.96 25.45
CA GLY A 19 -2.98 -0.33 24.43
C GLY A 19 -3.00 -1.14 23.13
N PRO A 20 -2.53 -0.60 22.01
CA PRO A 20 -2.59 -1.29 20.73
C PRO A 20 -2.00 -2.68 20.93
N LYS A 21 -2.90 -3.65 20.90
CA LYS A 21 -2.50 -5.04 20.89
C LYS A 21 -1.76 -5.29 19.58
N SER A 22 -0.93 -6.29 19.56
CA SER A 22 -0.08 -6.78 18.51
C SER A 22 -0.54 -6.37 17.10
N LYS A 23 0.38 -6.36 16.18
CA LYS A 23 0.22 -6.10 14.74
C LYS A 23 -1.01 -6.74 14.08
N ASP A 24 -1.63 -7.72 14.71
CA ASP A 24 -2.78 -8.49 14.22
C ASP A 24 -4.15 -7.87 14.55
N ASP A 25 -4.22 -6.82 15.37
CA ASP A 25 -5.49 -6.24 15.83
C ASP A 25 -5.90 -4.96 15.06
N ALA A 26 -5.39 -4.76 13.87
CA ALA A 26 -5.40 -3.42 13.30
C ALA A 26 -6.75 -2.92 12.82
N LEU A 27 -7.68 -3.72 12.34
CA LEU A 27 -8.90 -3.22 11.72
C LEU A 27 -10.17 -3.72 12.37
N GLY A 28 -10.55 -4.74 12.62
CA GLY A 28 -11.88 -5.21 13.01
C GLY A 28 -12.34 -4.87 14.44
N THR A 29 -11.49 -4.29 15.30
CA THR A 29 -11.77 -4.22 16.75
C THR A 29 -12.20 -2.85 17.28
N ASP A 30 -12.05 -1.80 16.48
CA ASP A 30 -12.44 -0.43 16.84
C ASP A 30 -13.54 0.10 15.92
N PRO A 31 -14.81 0.21 16.38
CA PRO A 31 -15.91 0.69 15.55
C PRO A 31 -15.74 2.12 15.01
N ALA A 32 -14.95 2.95 15.68
CA ALA A 32 -14.66 4.31 15.19
C ALA A 32 -13.73 4.25 13.99
N ARG A 33 -12.71 3.41 14.06
CA ARG A 33 -11.74 3.15 13.01
C ARG A 33 -12.41 2.57 11.76
N GLU A 34 -13.24 1.56 11.96
CA GLU A 34 -14.02 0.93 10.89
C GLU A 34 -14.90 1.96 10.16
N ARG A 35 -15.62 2.81 10.90
CA ARG A 35 -16.42 3.89 10.29
C ARG A 35 -15.60 4.87 9.45
N HIS A 36 -14.40 5.23 9.89
CA HIS A 36 -13.51 6.11 9.12
C HIS A 36 -13.06 5.47 7.81
N ILE A 37 -12.70 4.20 7.85
CA ILE A 37 -12.31 3.45 6.66
C ILE A 37 -13.49 3.30 5.70
N ILE A 38 -14.65 2.93 6.21
CA ILE A 38 -15.88 2.81 5.40
C ILE A 38 -16.22 4.15 4.74
N ALA A 39 -16.16 5.26 5.47
CA ALA A 39 -16.44 6.58 4.93
C ALA A 39 -15.44 6.96 3.81
N ALA A 40 -14.16 6.67 3.98
CA ALA A 40 -13.15 6.91 2.95
C ALA A 40 -13.38 6.06 1.69
N VAL A 41 -13.75 4.79 1.87
CA VAL A 41 -14.10 3.90 0.76
C VAL A 41 -15.36 4.37 0.03
N GLN A 42 -16.37 4.78 0.75
CA GLN A 42 -17.61 5.31 0.17
C GLN A 42 -17.36 6.57 -0.65
N ASP A 43 -16.51 7.48 -0.17
CA ASP A 43 -16.12 8.67 -0.93
C ASP A 43 -15.39 8.30 -2.23
N LEU A 44 -14.50 7.32 -2.19
CA LEU A 44 -13.82 6.83 -3.39
C LEU A 44 -14.77 6.21 -4.41
N VAL A 45 -15.75 5.44 -3.95
CA VAL A 45 -16.69 4.72 -4.84
C VAL A 45 -17.76 5.63 -5.41
N HIS A 46 -18.29 6.58 -4.61
CA HIS A 46 -19.46 7.37 -4.98
C HIS A 46 -19.15 8.74 -5.57
N ASN A 47 -18.05 9.33 -5.23
CA ASN A 47 -17.77 10.72 -5.60
C ASN A 47 -16.74 10.88 -6.72
N ASP A 48 -16.01 9.86 -7.08
CA ASP A 48 -14.93 9.89 -8.08
C ASP A 48 -14.01 11.14 -7.97
N LYS A 49 -13.88 11.64 -6.74
CA LYS A 49 -13.05 12.80 -6.44
C LYS A 49 -11.62 12.36 -6.18
N ASP A 50 -10.68 13.26 -6.46
CA ASP A 50 -9.30 13.09 -5.98
C ASP A 50 -9.31 13.13 -4.44
N VAL A 51 -9.33 11.95 -3.82
CA VAL A 51 -9.25 11.77 -2.37
C VAL A 51 -7.83 11.33 -2.05
N ASP A 52 -7.18 12.07 -1.18
CA ASP A 52 -5.91 11.67 -0.59
C ASP A 52 -6.20 10.84 0.65
N LEU A 53 -6.08 9.52 0.54
CA LEU A 53 -6.31 8.60 1.66
C LEU A 53 -5.34 8.82 2.82
N CYS A 54 -4.20 9.49 2.58
CA CYS A 54 -3.29 9.88 3.65
C CYS A 54 -3.85 10.99 4.56
N LYS A 55 -4.89 11.67 4.14
CA LYS A 55 -5.62 12.62 4.97
C LYS A 55 -6.63 11.95 5.90
N VAL A 56 -6.94 10.69 5.65
CA VAL A 56 -7.80 9.90 6.52
C VAL A 56 -6.95 9.34 7.65
N SER A 57 -7.03 9.96 8.81
CA SER A 57 -6.37 9.47 10.00
C SER A 57 -7.15 8.29 10.58
N VAL A 58 -6.53 7.13 10.59
CA VAL A 58 -7.06 5.95 11.28
C VAL A 58 -6.07 5.55 12.37
N PRO A 59 -6.24 6.03 13.61
CA PRO A 59 -5.29 5.81 14.69
C PRO A 59 -5.03 4.33 14.95
N GLY A 60 -3.76 3.97 15.12
CA GLY A 60 -3.33 2.62 15.50
C GLY A 60 -3.41 1.57 14.38
N THR A 61 -3.52 1.99 13.12
CA THR A 61 -3.44 1.11 11.95
C THR A 61 -2.29 1.50 11.03
N ASN A 62 -1.77 0.54 10.28
CA ASN A 62 -0.79 0.75 9.22
C ASN A 62 -1.42 1.04 7.86
N LEU A 63 -2.75 1.02 7.77
CA LEU A 63 -3.46 1.27 6.54
C LEU A 63 -3.52 2.77 6.22
N PHE A 64 -3.53 3.07 4.95
CA PHE A 64 -3.72 4.42 4.43
C PHE A 64 -2.80 5.47 5.07
N CYS A 65 -1.53 5.19 5.16
CA CYS A 65 -0.52 6.10 5.71
C CYS A 65 -0.52 6.29 7.24
N GLY A 66 -1.22 5.45 8.02
CA GLY A 66 -1.26 5.57 9.48
C GLY A 66 0.11 5.54 10.15
N ASP A 67 0.97 4.62 9.72
CA ASP A 67 2.31 4.37 10.28
C ASP A 67 3.40 4.39 9.20
N ASN A 68 3.32 5.32 8.25
CA ASN A 68 4.26 5.37 7.14
C ASN A 68 5.60 6.05 7.50
N LYS A 69 6.60 5.82 6.67
CA LYS A 69 7.92 6.47 6.81
C LYS A 69 7.95 7.91 6.32
N GLY A 70 6.87 8.40 5.72
CA GLY A 70 6.73 9.77 5.27
C GLY A 70 7.48 10.13 4.00
N ILE A 71 7.78 9.18 3.13
CA ILE A 71 8.49 9.44 1.87
C ILE A 71 7.51 9.99 0.83
N PRO A 72 7.76 11.16 0.24
CA PRO A 72 6.94 11.70 -0.82
C PRO A 72 6.89 10.77 -2.04
N ARG A 73 5.73 10.70 -2.70
CA ARG A 73 5.54 9.80 -3.85
C ARG A 73 6.60 9.97 -4.94
N LYS A 74 7.02 11.20 -5.22
CA LYS A 74 8.05 11.51 -6.21
C LYS A 74 9.46 10.99 -5.86
N GLU A 75 9.69 10.65 -4.58
CA GLU A 75 10.96 10.14 -4.07
C GLU A 75 10.93 8.61 -3.89
N MET A 76 9.78 7.99 -4.17
CA MET A 76 9.66 6.53 -4.13
C MET A 76 10.30 5.88 -5.36
N PRO A 77 10.91 4.69 -5.18
CA PRO A 77 11.53 3.96 -6.30
C PRO A 77 10.52 3.58 -7.38
N GLN A 78 10.99 3.56 -8.62
CA GLN A 78 10.18 3.25 -9.80
C GLN A 78 10.83 2.14 -10.62
N LEU A 79 10.79 0.91 -10.11
CA LEU A 79 11.35 -0.27 -10.82
C LEU A 79 10.58 -0.60 -12.09
N LYS A 80 9.31 -0.21 -12.16
CA LYS A 80 8.48 -0.27 -13.35
C LYS A 80 8.10 1.15 -13.75
N SER A 81 8.64 1.63 -14.87
CA SER A 81 8.43 3.00 -15.35
C SER A 81 8.79 3.12 -16.82
N LYS A 82 8.54 4.31 -17.38
CA LYS A 82 8.94 4.64 -18.76
C LYS A 82 10.43 4.89 -18.81
N PRO A 83 11.13 4.35 -19.80
CA PRO A 83 12.54 4.69 -20.02
C PRO A 83 12.67 6.13 -20.54
N GLU A 84 13.62 6.86 -19.98
CA GLU A 84 14.00 8.17 -20.50
C GLU A 84 14.72 8.01 -21.86
N PRO A 85 14.40 8.83 -22.86
CA PRO A 85 15.05 8.76 -24.15
C PRO A 85 16.56 8.86 -24.05
N GLY A 86 17.28 7.91 -24.65
CA GLY A 86 18.75 7.86 -24.61
C GLY A 86 19.36 7.30 -23.34
N GLY A 87 18.55 6.99 -22.32
CA GLY A 87 19.01 6.35 -21.09
C GLY A 87 19.34 4.86 -21.29
N LYS A 88 19.90 4.25 -20.24
CA LYS A 88 20.31 2.83 -20.29
C LYS A 88 19.15 1.90 -20.57
N ALA A 89 18.00 2.12 -19.93
CA ALA A 89 16.80 1.31 -20.16
C ALA A 89 16.26 1.45 -21.59
N ASP A 90 16.27 2.67 -22.17
CA ASP A 90 15.89 2.90 -23.55
C ASP A 90 16.82 2.17 -24.54
N GLN A 91 18.11 2.18 -24.29
CA GLN A 91 19.07 1.43 -25.07
C GLN A 91 18.85 -0.09 -24.98
N MET A 92 18.51 -0.59 -23.80
CA MET A 92 18.19 -2.00 -23.59
C MET A 92 16.89 -2.41 -24.30
N VAL A 93 15.90 -1.53 -24.38
CA VAL A 93 14.67 -1.74 -25.20
C VAL A 93 15.04 -1.83 -26.68
N LYS A 94 15.85 -0.90 -27.18
CA LYS A 94 16.31 -0.90 -28.58
C LYS A 94 17.13 -2.14 -28.94
N ALA A 95 17.88 -2.67 -27.98
CA ALA A 95 18.64 -3.91 -28.13
C ALA A 95 17.81 -5.18 -27.95
N GLY A 96 16.52 -5.09 -27.61
CA GLY A 96 15.63 -6.22 -27.39
C GLY A 96 15.83 -6.94 -26.05
N VAL A 97 16.60 -6.38 -25.12
CA VAL A 97 16.85 -6.95 -23.78
C VAL A 97 15.67 -6.68 -22.84
N LEU A 98 15.07 -5.48 -22.92
CA LEU A 98 13.85 -5.12 -22.22
C LEU A 98 12.71 -4.94 -23.20
N LYS A 99 11.50 -5.23 -22.74
CA LYS A 99 10.27 -5.05 -23.51
C LYS A 99 9.40 -3.97 -22.88
N LEU A 100 8.86 -3.11 -23.71
CA LEU A 100 7.81 -2.17 -23.31
C LEU A 100 6.49 -2.92 -23.16
N ASP A 101 5.74 -2.56 -22.13
CA ASP A 101 4.35 -2.98 -22.01
C ASP A 101 3.41 -2.05 -22.81
N ASN A 102 2.09 -2.28 -22.69
CA ASN A 102 1.07 -1.49 -23.41
C ASN A 102 1.03 -0.01 -23.00
N GLU A 103 1.61 0.32 -21.82
CA GLU A 103 1.68 1.68 -21.30
C GLU A 103 3.02 2.37 -21.63
N GLY A 104 3.91 1.66 -22.33
CA GLY A 104 5.25 2.12 -22.65
C GLY A 104 6.22 2.06 -21.47
N GLU A 105 5.92 1.25 -20.48
CA GLU A 105 6.77 1.04 -19.29
C GLU A 105 7.61 -0.23 -19.45
N VAL A 106 8.78 -0.24 -18.82
CA VAL A 106 9.61 -1.44 -18.65
C VAL A 106 9.58 -1.89 -17.20
N ASN A 107 9.64 -3.20 -16.98
CA ASN A 107 9.79 -3.78 -15.65
C ASN A 107 11.26 -4.19 -15.44
N THR A 108 11.95 -3.48 -14.56
CA THR A 108 13.37 -3.69 -14.26
C THR A 108 13.61 -4.43 -12.93
N GLU A 109 12.57 -4.97 -12.32
CA GLU A 109 12.64 -5.63 -11.01
C GLU A 109 13.69 -6.75 -10.97
N LYS A 110 13.71 -7.62 -11.99
CA LYS A 110 14.67 -8.73 -12.05
C LYS A 110 16.12 -8.23 -12.17
N LEU A 111 16.35 -7.18 -12.94
CA LEU A 111 17.69 -6.57 -13.07
C LEU A 111 18.13 -5.96 -11.75
N PHE A 112 17.23 -5.26 -11.07
CA PHE A 112 17.49 -4.69 -9.76
C PHE A 112 17.86 -5.76 -8.74
N MET A 113 17.07 -6.82 -8.64
CA MET A 113 17.33 -7.93 -7.72
C MET A 113 18.68 -8.59 -7.98
N LYS A 114 19.03 -8.77 -9.25
CA LYS A 114 20.34 -9.29 -9.64
C LYS A 114 21.48 -8.35 -9.23
N GLN A 115 21.29 -7.04 -9.39
CA GLN A 115 22.33 -6.05 -9.05
C GLN A 115 22.60 -6.01 -7.55
N ILE A 116 21.59 -6.06 -6.70
CA ILE A 116 21.75 -6.06 -5.25
C ILE A 116 22.09 -7.45 -4.66
N GLY A 117 22.09 -8.49 -5.47
CA GLY A 117 22.40 -9.86 -5.04
C GLY A 117 21.38 -10.43 -4.05
N LYS A 118 20.13 -10.03 -4.14
CA LYS A 118 19.02 -10.49 -3.31
C LYS A 118 17.99 -11.24 -4.13
N GLU A 119 17.22 -12.04 -3.44
CA GLU A 119 16.08 -12.77 -4.01
C GLU A 119 14.79 -12.28 -3.37
N ALA A 120 13.80 -12.00 -4.20
CA ALA A 120 12.46 -11.67 -3.72
C ALA A 120 11.69 -12.99 -3.46
N LYS A 121 11.29 -13.19 -2.21
CA LYS A 121 10.57 -14.41 -1.80
C LYS A 121 9.06 -14.17 -1.88
N PRO A 122 8.30 -15.04 -2.56
CA PRO A 122 6.85 -14.97 -2.54
C PRO A 122 6.33 -15.36 -1.14
N VAL A 123 5.52 -14.51 -0.56
CA VAL A 123 4.89 -14.71 0.75
C VAL A 123 3.46 -14.22 0.67
N ARG A 124 2.54 -14.87 1.40
CA ARG A 124 1.18 -14.41 1.58
C ARG A 124 1.01 -13.88 2.99
N VAL A 125 0.55 -12.65 3.11
CA VAL A 125 0.44 -11.93 4.38
C VAL A 125 -0.89 -11.20 4.48
N LYS A 126 -1.33 -10.92 5.70
CA LYS A 126 -2.44 -10.00 5.93
C LYS A 126 -2.01 -8.58 5.58
N VAL A 127 -2.90 -7.81 4.95
CA VAL A 127 -2.62 -6.42 4.57
C VAL A 127 -2.28 -5.54 5.78
N THR A 128 -2.76 -5.89 6.97
CA THR A 128 -2.48 -5.22 8.25
C THR A 128 -1.07 -5.44 8.77
N GLU A 129 -0.35 -6.44 8.27
CA GLU A 129 1.06 -6.67 8.60
C GLU A 129 2.01 -5.78 7.79
N LEU A 130 1.48 -5.06 6.79
CA LEU A 130 2.26 -4.19 5.93
C LEU A 130 2.18 -2.75 6.40
N LYS A 131 3.32 -2.07 6.39
CA LYS A 131 3.44 -0.65 6.71
C LYS A 131 3.64 0.16 5.44
N ALA A 132 2.90 1.27 5.32
CA ALA A 132 3.12 2.21 4.24
C ALA A 132 4.45 2.93 4.39
N THR A 133 5.13 3.16 3.30
CA THR A 133 6.36 3.94 3.22
C THR A 133 6.09 5.32 2.62
N GLN A 134 5.24 5.37 1.63
CA GLN A 134 4.83 6.57 0.93
C GLN A 134 3.79 7.35 1.73
N ASN A 135 3.95 8.67 1.84
CA ASN A 135 3.01 9.52 2.58
C ASN A 135 1.83 10.03 1.74
N GLN A 136 1.81 9.73 0.45
CA GLN A 136 0.77 10.20 -0.47
C GLN A 136 0.19 9.02 -1.26
N LEU A 137 -1.13 8.89 -1.21
CA LEU A 137 -1.92 8.05 -2.11
C LEU A 137 -2.81 8.93 -2.96
N VAL A 138 -2.83 8.68 -4.26
CA VAL A 138 -3.69 9.39 -5.20
C VAL A 138 -5.05 8.72 -5.19
N GLY A 139 -6.05 9.37 -4.59
CA GLY A 139 -7.39 8.80 -4.41
C GLY A 139 -8.04 8.40 -5.74
N LYS A 140 -7.90 9.21 -6.78
CA LYS A 140 -8.39 8.89 -8.12
C LYS A 140 -7.79 7.59 -8.68
N LYS A 141 -6.51 7.34 -8.42
CA LYS A 141 -5.85 6.10 -8.83
C LYS A 141 -6.37 4.90 -8.04
N VAL A 142 -6.58 5.05 -6.74
CA VAL A 142 -7.18 4.01 -5.90
C VAL A 142 -8.60 3.71 -6.34
N SER A 143 -9.40 4.74 -6.63
CA SER A 143 -10.77 4.61 -7.14
C SER A 143 -10.81 3.87 -8.48
N LEU A 144 -9.90 4.21 -9.41
CA LEU A 144 -9.79 3.52 -10.69
C LEU A 144 -9.45 2.03 -10.51
N PHE A 145 -8.52 1.71 -9.62
CA PHE A 145 -8.13 0.33 -9.34
C PHE A 145 -9.28 -0.44 -8.67
N LEU A 146 -9.94 0.19 -7.69
CA LEU A 146 -11.10 -0.38 -7.02
C LEU A 146 -12.23 -0.69 -8.00
N ASN A 147 -12.57 0.25 -8.88
CA ASN A 147 -13.58 0.05 -9.90
C ASN A 147 -13.22 -1.10 -10.86
N GLN A 148 -11.96 -1.21 -11.25
CA GLN A 148 -11.50 -2.32 -12.09
C GLN A 148 -11.61 -3.67 -11.37
N LEU A 149 -11.26 -3.74 -10.09
CA LEU A 149 -11.38 -4.96 -9.28
C LEU A 149 -12.84 -5.39 -9.09
N GLN A 150 -13.76 -4.44 -8.96
CA GLN A 150 -15.18 -4.72 -8.72
C GLN A 150 -15.96 -5.00 -10.01
N ASN A 151 -15.70 -4.27 -11.07
CA ASN A 151 -16.53 -4.23 -12.28
C ASN A 151 -15.78 -4.59 -13.57
N GLY A 152 -14.44 -4.71 -13.51
CA GLY A 152 -13.63 -5.04 -14.66
C GLY A 152 -13.65 -6.52 -15.00
N ASP A 153 -13.24 -6.84 -16.23
CA ASP A 153 -13.04 -8.20 -16.67
C ASP A 153 -11.89 -8.85 -15.88
N PRO A 154 -12.13 -9.96 -15.13
CA PRO A 154 -11.10 -10.67 -14.38
C PRO A 154 -9.93 -11.15 -15.24
N ASP A 155 -10.16 -11.42 -16.50
CA ASP A 155 -9.16 -11.94 -17.45
C ASP A 155 -8.39 -10.84 -18.18
N SER A 156 -8.76 -9.57 -17.98
CA SER A 156 -8.06 -8.45 -18.59
C SER A 156 -6.63 -8.31 -18.07
N GLU A 157 -5.74 -7.81 -18.92
CA GLU A 157 -4.36 -7.49 -18.56
C GLU A 157 -4.29 -6.51 -17.37
N PHE A 158 -5.22 -5.56 -17.30
CA PHE A 158 -5.27 -4.59 -16.21
C PHE A 158 -5.60 -5.27 -14.88
N THR A 159 -6.63 -6.12 -14.83
CA THR A 159 -6.97 -6.88 -13.60
C THR A 159 -5.83 -7.79 -13.16
N LYS A 160 -5.18 -8.47 -14.10
CA LYS A 160 -4.01 -9.31 -13.81
C LYS A 160 -2.87 -8.49 -13.20
N LYS A 161 -2.58 -7.30 -13.72
CA LYS A 161 -1.59 -6.38 -13.13
C LYS A 161 -1.95 -5.93 -11.71
N LEU A 162 -3.23 -5.70 -11.42
CA LEU A 162 -3.68 -5.32 -10.07
C LEU A 162 -3.52 -6.46 -9.05
N ASN A 163 -3.55 -7.70 -9.51
CA ASN A 163 -3.37 -8.89 -8.69
C ASN A 163 -1.91 -9.38 -8.62
N GLU A 164 -0.98 -8.71 -9.28
CA GLU A 164 0.44 -9.04 -9.16
C GLU A 164 0.95 -8.76 -7.74
N PRO A 165 1.86 -9.60 -7.21
CA PRO A 165 2.46 -9.37 -5.90
C PRO A 165 3.15 -8.01 -5.81
N ILE A 166 2.97 -7.31 -4.70
CA ILE A 166 3.67 -6.07 -4.41
C ILE A 166 5.05 -6.33 -3.81
N ILE A 167 5.97 -5.37 -3.94
CA ILE A 167 7.33 -5.47 -3.40
C ILE A 167 7.36 -4.92 -1.98
N VAL A 168 7.87 -5.74 -1.07
CA VAL A 168 7.91 -5.44 0.36
C VAL A 168 9.33 -5.66 0.90
N SER A 169 9.79 -4.69 1.67
CA SER A 169 11.00 -4.84 2.50
C SER A 169 10.62 -5.56 3.79
N ARG A 170 11.41 -6.55 4.17
CA ARG A 170 11.37 -7.13 5.50
C ARG A 170 12.66 -6.79 6.21
N ASP A 171 12.56 -6.11 7.35
CA ASP A 171 13.71 -5.87 8.20
C ASP A 171 14.17 -7.20 8.84
N PRO A 172 15.41 -7.64 8.59
CA PRO A 172 15.91 -8.90 9.14
C PRO A 172 16.01 -8.93 10.67
N GLU A 173 16.18 -7.76 11.31
CA GLU A 173 16.32 -7.65 12.75
C GLU A 173 14.98 -7.58 13.47
N THR A 174 14.04 -6.78 12.96
CA THR A 174 12.74 -6.54 13.61
C THR A 174 11.60 -7.38 13.04
N GLY A 175 11.76 -7.88 11.82
CA GLY A 175 10.71 -8.58 11.07
C GLY A 175 9.61 -7.66 10.53
N GLU A 176 9.74 -6.34 10.68
CA GLU A 176 8.79 -5.37 10.16
C GLU A 176 8.79 -5.34 8.63
N ARG A 177 7.59 -5.22 8.04
CA ARG A 177 7.38 -5.22 6.60
C ARG A 177 6.90 -3.86 6.13
N TYR A 178 7.64 -3.28 5.18
CA TYR A 178 7.33 -1.99 4.57
C TYR A 178 7.13 -2.12 3.08
N ILE A 179 6.10 -1.48 2.55
CA ILE A 179 5.79 -1.50 1.12
C ILE A 179 6.82 -0.65 0.37
N VAL A 180 7.46 -1.22 -0.65
CA VAL A 180 8.39 -0.53 -1.55
C VAL A 180 7.67 -0.06 -2.80
N ASP A 181 6.91 -0.95 -3.44
CA ASP A 181 6.10 -0.64 -4.61
C ASP A 181 4.75 -1.34 -4.53
N GLY A 182 3.68 -0.62 -4.88
CA GLY A 182 2.32 -1.14 -4.89
C GLY A 182 1.38 -0.56 -3.84
N HIS A 183 1.66 0.59 -3.25
CA HIS A 183 0.79 1.23 -2.25
C HIS A 183 -0.65 1.42 -2.73
N HIS A 184 -0.87 1.82 -3.98
CA HIS A 184 -2.22 2.01 -4.53
C HIS A 184 -2.96 0.70 -4.75
N ARG A 185 -2.25 -0.36 -5.13
CA ARG A 185 -2.83 -1.71 -5.25
C ARG A 185 -3.23 -2.27 -3.89
N TRP A 186 -2.38 -2.10 -2.90
CA TRP A 186 -2.67 -2.44 -1.51
C TRP A 186 -3.90 -1.70 -0.97
N ALA A 187 -3.95 -0.39 -1.14
CA ALA A 187 -5.09 0.43 -0.71
C ALA A 187 -6.40 0.02 -1.43
N ALA A 188 -6.34 -0.24 -2.74
CA ALA A 188 -7.51 -0.67 -3.50
C ALA A 188 -8.02 -2.05 -3.07
N LEU A 189 -7.13 -2.99 -2.75
CA LEU A 189 -7.51 -4.32 -2.27
C LEU A 189 -8.21 -4.25 -0.90
N VAL A 190 -7.68 -3.44 0.01
CA VAL A 190 -8.32 -3.20 1.31
C VAL A 190 -9.69 -2.55 1.13
N ALA A 191 -9.77 -1.55 0.27
CA ALA A 191 -11.04 -0.87 -0.03
C ALA A 191 -12.07 -1.81 -0.64
N GLN A 192 -11.66 -2.73 -1.52
CA GLN A 192 -12.54 -3.76 -2.07
C GLN A 192 -13.09 -4.70 -1.00
N ASP A 193 -12.23 -5.16 -0.10
CA ASP A 193 -12.65 -6.05 0.98
C ASP A 193 -13.69 -5.38 1.88
N ILE A 194 -13.45 -4.14 2.29
CA ILE A 194 -14.38 -3.36 3.10
C ILE A 194 -15.70 -3.10 2.35
N ALA A 195 -15.63 -2.74 1.07
CA ALA A 195 -16.82 -2.51 0.24
C ALA A 195 -17.67 -3.78 0.07
N ASN A 196 -17.05 -4.95 0.13
CA ASN A 196 -17.72 -6.25 0.08
C ASN A 196 -18.17 -6.76 1.47
N GLY A 197 -18.09 -5.94 2.49
CA GLY A 197 -18.53 -6.28 3.86
C GLY A 197 -17.47 -6.97 4.72
N GLY A 198 -16.21 -7.02 4.26
CA GLY A 198 -15.06 -7.45 5.06
C GLY A 198 -14.62 -6.38 6.06
N ASP A 199 -13.68 -6.74 6.90
CA ASP A 199 -13.10 -5.87 7.92
C ASP A 199 -11.80 -5.16 7.48
N GLY A 200 -11.38 -5.39 6.25
CA GLY A 200 -10.13 -4.88 5.67
C GLY A 200 -8.90 -5.72 6.04
N ASP A 201 -9.07 -6.83 6.71
CA ASP A 201 -8.00 -7.76 7.09
C ASP A 201 -7.87 -8.92 6.09
N ILE A 202 -7.76 -8.57 4.82
CA ILE A 202 -7.58 -9.53 3.72
C ILE A 202 -6.11 -9.91 3.57
N GLU A 203 -5.85 -11.11 3.08
CA GLU A 203 -4.51 -11.54 2.70
C GLU A 203 -4.17 -11.14 1.27
N MET A 204 -2.90 -10.85 1.04
CA MET A 204 -2.36 -10.59 -0.30
C MET A 204 -1.01 -11.26 -0.51
N ASP A 205 -0.70 -11.49 -1.77
CA ASP A 205 0.60 -12.00 -2.17
C ASP A 205 1.60 -10.85 -2.29
N ILE A 206 2.78 -11.04 -1.72
CA ILE A 206 3.88 -10.09 -1.77
C ILE A 206 5.17 -10.76 -2.26
N LYS A 207 6.10 -9.96 -2.70
CA LYS A 207 7.51 -10.34 -2.91
C LYS A 207 8.34 -9.67 -1.83
N GLU A 208 8.83 -10.47 -0.92
CA GLU A 208 9.58 -10.03 0.26
C GLU A 208 11.07 -10.02 0.01
N ILE A 209 11.72 -8.93 0.33
CA ILE A 209 13.17 -8.75 0.23
C ILE A 209 13.73 -8.52 1.64
N ASP A 210 14.61 -9.39 2.09
CA ASP A 210 15.26 -9.30 3.40
C ASP A 210 16.34 -8.19 3.40
N THR A 211 15.88 -6.95 3.48
CA THR A 211 16.72 -5.76 3.52
C THR A 211 15.94 -4.65 4.24
N PRO A 212 16.55 -3.87 5.14
CA PRO A 212 15.90 -2.74 5.79
C PRO A 212 15.34 -1.75 4.76
N ILE A 213 14.20 -1.12 5.06
CA ILE A 213 13.47 -0.30 4.09
C ILE A 213 14.29 0.90 3.60
N GLU A 214 15.03 1.55 4.47
CA GLU A 214 15.85 2.71 4.11
C GLU A 214 16.93 2.32 3.09
N GLU A 215 17.63 1.22 3.35
CA GLU A 215 18.66 0.70 2.45
C GLU A 215 18.06 0.28 1.10
N LEU A 216 16.92 -0.40 1.12
CA LEU A 216 16.27 -0.88 -0.10
C LEU A 216 15.75 0.28 -0.97
N ILE A 217 15.24 1.34 -0.36
CA ILE A 217 14.81 2.55 -1.08
C ILE A 217 16.00 3.25 -1.71
N ASP A 218 17.09 3.43 -0.97
CA ASP A 218 18.28 4.07 -1.49
C ASP A 218 18.87 3.29 -2.67
N GLN A 219 19.03 1.99 -2.52
CA GLN A 219 19.50 1.11 -3.61
C GLN A 219 18.56 1.15 -4.83
N SER A 220 17.24 1.14 -4.59
CA SER A 220 16.27 1.20 -5.68
C SER A 220 16.30 2.54 -6.41
N ASN A 221 16.44 3.64 -5.69
CA ASN A 221 16.52 4.98 -6.29
C ASN A 221 17.83 5.18 -7.08
N GLU A 222 18.94 4.70 -6.58
CA GLU A 222 20.20 4.69 -7.35
C GLU A 222 20.06 3.89 -8.63
N PHE A 223 19.51 2.68 -8.54
CA PHE A 223 19.31 1.82 -9.70
C PHE A 223 18.39 2.48 -10.75
N THR A 224 17.26 3.04 -10.34
CA THR A 224 16.33 3.68 -11.28
C THR A 224 16.93 4.89 -11.96
N LYS A 225 17.78 5.64 -11.26
CA LYS A 225 18.55 6.76 -11.82
C LYS A 225 19.58 6.28 -12.83
N GLU A 226 20.35 5.23 -12.51
CA GLU A 226 21.32 4.63 -13.42
C GLU A 226 20.66 4.07 -14.68
N MET A 227 19.49 3.47 -14.54
CA MET A 227 18.71 2.92 -15.65
C MET A 227 18.08 4.00 -16.54
N GLY A 228 17.99 5.24 -16.09
CA GLY A 228 17.27 6.29 -16.79
C GLY A 228 15.80 5.98 -16.88
N LEU A 229 15.14 5.79 -15.75
CA LEU A 229 13.69 5.60 -15.65
C LEU A 229 13.02 6.90 -15.20
N GLU A 230 11.90 7.23 -15.81
CA GLU A 230 11.10 8.39 -15.44
C GLU A 230 10.59 8.26 -14.00
N THR A 231 10.74 9.33 -13.23
CA THR A 231 10.10 9.44 -11.91
C THR A 231 8.62 9.77 -12.08
N LYS A 232 7.74 9.12 -11.30
CA LYS A 232 6.33 9.50 -11.28
C LYS A 232 6.20 10.88 -10.67
N SER A 233 5.74 11.84 -11.46
CA SER A 233 5.44 13.18 -10.97
C SER A 233 4.45 13.06 -9.80
N GLY A 234 4.76 13.72 -8.69
CA GLY A 234 3.73 14.08 -7.71
C GLY A 234 2.63 14.84 -8.44
N ASP A 235 1.40 14.79 -7.90
CA ASP A 235 0.24 15.44 -8.51
C ASP A 235 0.64 16.80 -9.11
N LYS A 236 0.47 16.92 -10.41
CA LYS A 236 0.50 18.25 -11.04
C LYS A 236 -0.66 19.01 -10.41
N LYS A 237 -0.36 19.89 -9.49
CA LYS A 237 -1.33 20.91 -9.09
C LYS A 237 -1.77 21.62 -10.35
N LYS A 238 -3.02 21.36 -10.76
CA LYS A 238 -3.75 22.24 -11.66
C LYS A 238 -4.20 23.43 -10.89
#